data_afa6f04cc4fc023e1624b5d55394881c
#
_entry.id   afa6f04cc4fc023e1624b5d55394881c
#
_cell.length_a   1.000
_cell.length_b   1.000
_cell.length_c   1.000
_cell.angle_alpha   90.00
_cell.angle_beta   90.00
_cell.angle_gamma   90.00
#
_symmetry.space_group_name_H-M   'P 1'
#
loop_
_entity.id
_entity.type
_entity.pdbx_description
1 polymer ?
#
loop_
_entity_poly.entity_id
_entity_poly.type
_entity_poly.pdbx_seq_one_letter_code
_entity_poly.pdbx_strand_id
1 'polypeptide(L)'
;MKGRIITDKGSMVVEFFDKDAPKTVQNFIGLAKQGFYNGLKFHRVIRGFVAQGGCPNGTGAGGPGYSIDCEVLGENQYHEKGVLSMAHAGKNTGGSQFFLVHDRAQTQHLDKKHTCFGKVTEGLDLVQQIE
;
A
#
# COMPACT_ATOMS: atom_id res chain seq x y z
N MET A 1 -2.27 -2.85 -15.33
CA MET A 1 -1.73 -4.06 -14.69
C MET A 1 -2.48 -4.33 -13.40
N LYS A 2 -2.80 -5.59 -13.14
CA LYS A 2 -3.59 -5.98 -11.97
C LYS A 2 -2.85 -7.02 -11.14
N GLY A 3 -3.13 -7.04 -9.83
CA GLY A 3 -2.63 -8.04 -8.91
C GLY A 3 -3.71 -8.46 -7.94
N ARG A 4 -3.39 -9.45 -7.12
CA ARG A 4 -4.32 -9.97 -6.11
C ARG A 4 -3.62 -10.04 -4.76
N ILE A 5 -4.27 -9.48 -3.75
CA ILE A 5 -3.83 -9.61 -2.36
C ILE A 5 -4.72 -10.64 -1.69
N ILE A 6 -4.12 -11.74 -1.25
CA ILE A 6 -4.83 -12.85 -0.62
C ILE A 6 -4.58 -12.80 0.87
N THR A 7 -5.66 -12.72 1.66
CA THR A 7 -5.59 -12.71 3.12
C THR A 7 -6.40 -13.89 3.67
N ASP A 8 -6.29 -14.13 4.97
CA ASP A 8 -7.11 -15.13 5.66
C ASP A 8 -8.60 -14.79 5.67
N LYS A 9 -8.97 -13.55 5.33
CA LYS A 9 -10.36 -13.09 5.26
C LYS A 9 -10.91 -13.08 3.83
N GLY A 10 -10.06 -13.35 2.83
CA GLY A 10 -10.45 -13.35 1.42
C GLY A 10 -9.40 -12.67 0.53
N SER A 11 -9.75 -12.42 -0.71
CA SER A 11 -8.84 -11.80 -1.66
C SER A 11 -9.39 -10.49 -2.23
N MET A 12 -8.47 -9.59 -2.55
CA MET A 12 -8.75 -8.30 -3.18
C MET A 12 -8.01 -8.22 -4.50
N VAL A 13 -8.65 -7.73 -5.56
CA VAL A 13 -7.98 -7.42 -6.82
C VAL A 13 -7.59 -5.95 -6.82
N VAL A 14 -6.35 -5.68 -7.17
CA VAL A 14 -5.79 -4.33 -7.20
C VAL A 14 -5.41 -3.98 -8.63
N GLU A 15 -5.80 -2.81 -9.08
CA GLU A 15 -5.29 -2.22 -10.31
C GLU A 15 -4.17 -1.25 -9.95
N PHE A 16 -2.99 -1.47 -10.53
CA PHE A 16 -1.81 -0.66 -10.22
C PHE A 16 -1.75 0.58 -11.11
N PHE A 17 -1.29 1.69 -10.52
CA PHE A 17 -1.10 2.96 -11.21
C PHE A 17 0.30 2.99 -11.84
N ASP A 18 0.55 2.12 -12.82
CA ASP A 18 1.88 1.94 -13.40
C ASP A 18 2.34 3.12 -14.23
N LYS A 19 1.43 3.97 -14.72
CA LYS A 19 1.82 5.23 -15.38
C LYS A 19 2.11 6.34 -14.38
N ASP A 20 1.42 6.33 -13.25
CA ASP A 20 1.50 7.35 -12.21
C ASP A 20 2.72 7.16 -11.32
N ALA A 21 2.99 5.92 -10.94
CA ALA A 21 4.05 5.55 -10.00
C ALA A 21 4.80 4.31 -10.49
N PRO A 22 5.48 4.39 -11.65
CA PRO A 22 6.08 3.20 -12.29
C PRO A 22 7.13 2.50 -11.44
N LYS A 23 7.97 3.25 -10.74
CA LYS A 23 9.04 2.67 -9.91
C LYS A 23 8.47 2.00 -8.66
N THR A 24 7.48 2.62 -8.04
CA THR A 24 6.80 2.07 -6.86
C THR A 24 6.08 0.77 -7.21
N VAL A 25 5.36 0.76 -8.35
CA VAL A 25 4.65 -0.43 -8.83
C VAL A 25 5.65 -1.55 -9.14
N GLN A 26 6.74 -1.25 -9.84
CA GLN A 26 7.77 -2.25 -10.15
C GLN A 26 8.40 -2.82 -8.88
N ASN A 27 8.66 -1.98 -7.90
CA ASN A 27 9.21 -2.41 -6.61
C ASN A 27 8.25 -3.36 -5.89
N PHE A 28 6.98 -3.00 -5.79
CA PHE A 28 5.96 -3.81 -5.13
C PHE A 28 5.80 -5.16 -5.82
N ILE A 29 5.68 -5.18 -7.14
CA ILE A 29 5.50 -6.40 -7.93
C ILE A 29 6.76 -7.26 -7.84
N GLY A 30 7.94 -6.67 -7.90
CA GLY A 30 9.20 -7.39 -7.76
C GLY A 30 9.33 -8.10 -6.42
N LEU A 31 8.99 -7.42 -5.34
CA LEU A 31 8.98 -8.01 -4.01
C LEU A 31 7.94 -9.13 -3.89
N ALA A 32 6.75 -8.93 -4.47
CA ALA A 32 5.70 -9.93 -4.46
C ALA A 32 6.12 -11.20 -5.20
N LYS A 33 6.80 -11.07 -6.34
CA LYS A 33 7.31 -12.22 -7.11
C LYS A 33 8.40 -12.99 -6.38
N GLN A 34 9.15 -12.32 -5.51
CA GLN A 34 10.15 -12.96 -4.67
C GLN A 34 9.58 -13.66 -3.44
N GLY A 35 8.26 -13.54 -3.22
CA GLY A 35 7.59 -14.09 -2.05
C GLY A 35 7.79 -13.23 -0.80
N PHE A 36 8.27 -12.01 -0.93
CA PHE A 36 8.57 -11.12 0.21
C PHE A 36 7.37 -10.89 1.11
N TYR A 37 6.19 -10.71 0.51
CA TYR A 37 4.97 -10.41 1.26
C TYR A 37 4.26 -11.64 1.81
N ASN A 38 4.67 -12.84 1.43
CA ASN A 38 4.01 -14.06 1.89
C ASN A 38 4.17 -14.23 3.40
N GLY A 39 3.06 -14.47 4.09
CA GLY A 39 3.05 -14.68 5.54
C GLY A 39 3.16 -13.41 6.37
N LEU A 40 3.22 -12.24 5.75
CA LEU A 40 3.27 -10.98 6.48
C LEU A 40 1.88 -10.58 6.98
N LYS A 41 1.87 -9.72 7.99
CA LYS A 41 0.65 -9.27 8.67
C LYS A 41 0.39 -7.80 8.39
N PHE A 42 -0.88 -7.40 8.50
CA PHE A 42 -1.21 -6.00 8.70
C PHE A 42 -0.92 -5.68 10.17
N HIS A 43 0.29 -5.25 10.44
CA HIS A 43 0.79 -5.08 11.80
C HIS A 43 0.24 -3.84 12.51
N ARG A 44 -0.38 -2.93 11.76
CA ARG A 44 -0.96 -1.70 12.31
C ARG A 44 -2.27 -1.42 11.60
N VAL A 45 -3.38 -1.59 12.31
CA VAL A 45 -4.72 -1.30 11.78
C VAL A 45 -5.37 -0.24 12.65
N ILE A 46 -5.72 0.89 12.04
CA ILE A 46 -6.39 1.99 12.73
C ILE A 46 -7.74 2.19 12.05
N ARG A 47 -8.80 1.92 12.80
CA ARG A 47 -10.18 1.99 12.31
C ARG A 47 -10.49 3.38 11.77
N GLY A 48 -11.12 3.45 10.59
CA GLY A 48 -11.47 4.70 9.94
C GLY A 48 -10.28 5.43 9.34
N PHE A 49 -9.08 4.84 9.38
CA PHE A 49 -7.87 5.45 8.85
C PHE A 49 -7.20 4.51 7.83
N VAL A 50 -6.34 3.62 8.28
CA VAL A 50 -5.57 2.73 7.37
C VAL A 50 -5.32 1.37 8.00
N ALA A 51 -5.00 0.39 7.14
CA ALA A 51 -4.38 -0.89 7.53
C ALA A 51 -2.99 -0.93 6.91
N GLN A 52 -1.94 -0.99 7.71
CA GLN A 52 -0.55 -0.96 7.27
C GLN A 52 0.07 -2.35 7.38
N GLY A 53 0.77 -2.76 6.32
CA GLY A 53 1.44 -4.05 6.26
C GLY A 53 2.73 -3.98 5.46
N GLY A 54 3.31 -5.14 5.16
CA GLY A 54 4.51 -5.24 4.35
C GLY A 54 5.81 -5.10 5.12
N CYS A 55 5.77 -5.09 6.45
CA CYS A 55 6.97 -5.08 7.27
C CYS A 55 7.42 -6.52 7.53
N PRO A 56 8.65 -6.93 7.13
CA PRO A 56 9.09 -8.31 7.29
C PRO A 56 9.18 -8.76 8.74
N ASN A 57 9.39 -7.84 9.68
CA ASN A 57 9.47 -8.13 11.11
C ASN A 57 8.14 -7.98 11.84
N GLY A 58 7.11 -7.42 11.18
CA GLY A 58 5.82 -7.14 11.81
C GLY A 58 5.85 -6.05 12.87
N THR A 59 6.93 -5.26 12.93
CA THR A 59 7.13 -4.23 13.96
C THR A 59 6.95 -2.81 13.45
N GLY A 60 6.92 -2.62 12.14
CA GLY A 60 6.90 -1.31 11.51
C GLY A 60 8.29 -0.74 11.22
N ALA A 61 9.34 -1.39 11.70
CA ALA A 61 10.72 -0.92 11.53
C ALA A 61 11.48 -1.63 10.40
N GLY A 62 10.95 -2.73 9.87
CA GLY A 62 11.63 -3.52 8.85
C GLY A 62 11.33 -3.08 7.43
N GLY A 63 12.17 -3.49 6.49
CA GLY A 63 12.02 -3.19 5.08
C GLY A 63 12.87 -4.11 4.22
N PRO A 64 12.98 -3.85 2.91
CA PRO A 64 13.68 -4.72 1.97
C PRO A 64 15.20 -4.50 1.94
N GLY A 65 15.71 -3.57 2.74
CA GLY A 65 17.14 -3.26 2.76
C GLY A 65 17.55 -2.10 1.84
N TYR A 66 16.59 -1.42 1.25
CA TYR A 66 16.81 -0.25 0.39
C TYR A 66 15.61 0.70 0.49
N SER A 67 15.74 1.89 -0.07
CA SER A 67 14.65 2.87 -0.12
C SER A 67 14.33 3.26 -1.57
N ILE A 68 13.09 3.69 -1.81
CA ILE A 68 12.64 4.18 -3.09
C ILE A 68 12.12 5.61 -2.97
N ASP A 69 12.18 6.34 -4.08
CA ASP A 69 11.73 7.74 -4.13
C ASP A 69 10.20 7.83 -4.15
N CYS A 70 9.67 8.92 -3.63
CA CYS A 70 8.25 9.24 -3.74
C CYS A 70 7.89 9.61 -5.17
N GLU A 71 6.72 9.16 -5.63
CA GLU A 71 6.17 9.45 -6.96
C GLU A 71 4.77 10.05 -6.78
N VAL A 72 4.71 11.35 -6.45
CA VAL A 72 3.47 11.99 -5.99
C VAL A 72 2.91 13.04 -6.97
N LEU A 73 3.45 13.10 -8.18
CA LEU A 73 3.08 14.15 -9.17
C LEU A 73 1.98 13.74 -10.15
N GLY A 74 1.55 12.49 -10.14
CA GLY A 74 0.55 11.97 -11.07
C GLY A 74 -0.88 12.33 -10.71
N GLU A 75 -1.80 11.91 -11.58
CA GLU A 75 -3.22 12.23 -11.45
C GLU A 75 -3.94 11.42 -10.37
N ASN A 76 -3.39 10.26 -9.99
CA ASN A 76 -4.04 9.34 -9.05
C ASN A 76 -3.49 9.46 -7.63
N GLN A 77 -2.80 10.54 -7.30
CA GLN A 77 -2.14 10.71 -6.01
C GLN A 77 -3.09 11.25 -4.93
N TYR A 78 -4.26 10.61 -4.79
CA TYR A 78 -5.26 10.95 -3.79
C TYR A 78 -5.60 9.70 -2.97
N HIS A 79 -5.72 9.88 -1.66
CA HIS A 79 -6.00 8.79 -0.71
C HIS A 79 -7.50 8.59 -0.55
N GLU A 80 -8.08 7.85 -1.48
CA GLU A 80 -9.50 7.44 -1.44
C GLU A 80 -9.61 6.05 -0.83
N LYS A 81 -10.81 5.67 -0.38
CA LYS A 81 -11.07 4.34 0.15
C LYS A 81 -10.62 3.26 -0.87
N GLY A 82 -9.86 2.30 -0.40
CA GLY A 82 -9.36 1.19 -1.23
C GLY A 82 -8.06 1.48 -1.96
N VAL A 83 -7.48 2.67 -1.80
CA VAL A 83 -6.19 3.02 -2.41
C VAL A 83 -5.06 2.37 -1.61
N LEU A 84 -4.05 1.86 -2.33
CA LEU A 84 -2.79 1.41 -1.76
C LEU A 84 -1.76 2.54 -1.86
N SER A 85 -1.13 2.85 -0.74
CA SER A 85 -0.14 3.92 -0.65
C SER A 85 1.10 3.42 0.09
N MET A 86 2.26 3.98 -0.23
CA MET A 86 3.51 3.58 0.39
C MET A 86 3.71 4.26 1.74
N ALA A 87 3.96 3.46 2.77
CA ALA A 87 4.39 3.96 4.07
C ALA A 87 5.88 4.34 4.01
N HIS A 88 6.25 5.39 4.72
CA HIS A 88 7.66 5.81 4.84
C HIS A 88 7.86 6.67 6.09
N ALA A 89 9.12 6.85 6.45
CA ALA A 89 9.52 7.65 7.61
C ALA A 89 9.95 9.07 7.23
N GLY A 90 9.59 9.51 6.04
CA GLY A 90 9.94 10.81 5.47
C GLY A 90 10.07 10.70 3.96
N LYS A 91 10.36 11.83 3.31
CA LYS A 91 10.47 11.87 1.84
C LYS A 91 11.56 10.90 1.35
N ASN A 92 11.21 10.11 0.33
CA ASN A 92 12.14 9.18 -0.34
C ASN A 92 12.72 8.09 0.57
N THR A 93 11.95 7.66 1.59
CA THR A 93 12.36 6.58 2.50
C THR A 93 11.46 5.34 2.43
N GLY A 94 10.60 5.26 1.41
CA GLY A 94 9.74 4.09 1.19
C GLY A 94 10.54 2.83 0.87
N GLY A 95 9.98 1.67 1.19
CA GLY A 95 10.61 0.37 0.94
C GLY A 95 9.59 -0.69 0.59
N SER A 96 9.15 -1.46 1.57
CA SER A 96 8.17 -2.53 1.37
C SER A 96 6.84 -2.28 2.07
N GLN A 97 6.81 -1.45 3.09
CA GLN A 97 5.58 -1.21 3.85
C GLN A 97 4.61 -0.35 3.06
N PHE A 98 3.35 -0.72 3.13
CA PHE A 98 2.27 0.00 2.47
C PHE A 98 1.07 0.05 3.39
N PHE A 99 0.12 0.92 3.08
CA PHE A 99 -1.15 0.95 3.79
C PHE A 99 -2.32 0.97 2.82
N LEU A 100 -3.42 0.39 3.29
CA LEU A 100 -4.69 0.33 2.59
C LEU A 100 -5.60 1.37 3.23
N VAL A 101 -6.11 2.29 2.43
CA VAL A 101 -6.91 3.42 2.92
C VAL A 101 -8.33 2.96 3.24
N HIS A 102 -8.81 3.28 4.45
CA HIS A 102 -10.18 2.98 4.88
C HIS A 102 -11.14 4.15 4.62
N ASP A 103 -10.67 5.39 4.79
CA ASP A 103 -11.55 6.56 4.70
C ASP A 103 -10.76 7.77 4.23
N ARG A 104 -11.25 8.42 3.16
CA ARG A 104 -10.60 9.61 2.62
C ARG A 104 -10.61 10.78 3.61
N ALA A 105 -11.69 10.94 4.37
CA ALA A 105 -11.80 12.06 5.31
C ALA A 105 -10.65 12.09 6.32
N GLN A 106 -10.12 10.92 6.70
CA GLN A 106 -9.04 10.80 7.67
C GLN A 106 -7.65 10.74 7.01
N THR A 107 -7.57 10.66 5.67
CA THR A 107 -6.31 10.44 4.96
C THR A 107 -5.97 11.54 3.96
N GLN A 108 -6.78 12.57 3.81
CA GLN A 108 -6.55 13.66 2.86
C GLN A 108 -5.19 14.34 3.07
N HIS A 109 -4.74 14.45 4.31
CA HIS A 109 -3.46 15.08 4.65
C HIS A 109 -2.24 14.31 4.12
N LEU A 110 -2.45 13.07 3.67
CA LEU A 110 -1.39 12.23 3.10
C LEU A 110 -1.22 12.45 1.59
N ASP A 111 -2.17 13.14 0.94
CA ASP A 111 -2.12 13.40 -0.49
C ASP A 111 -0.81 14.12 -0.86
N LYS A 112 -0.15 13.62 -1.91
CA LYS A 112 1.13 14.15 -2.43
C LYS A 112 2.30 14.08 -1.45
N LYS A 113 2.16 13.34 -0.36
CA LYS A 113 3.24 13.06 0.60
C LYS A 113 3.61 11.59 0.58
N HIS A 114 2.63 10.72 0.40
CA HIS A 114 2.83 9.27 0.25
C HIS A 114 2.41 8.86 -1.16
N THR A 115 3.16 7.97 -1.77
CA THR A 115 2.92 7.52 -3.14
C THR A 115 1.73 6.57 -3.19
N CYS A 116 0.66 6.97 -3.88
CA CYS A 116 -0.47 6.09 -4.20
C CYS A 116 -0.10 5.27 -5.44
N PHE A 117 -0.10 3.94 -5.33
CA PHE A 117 0.38 3.08 -6.43
C PHE A 117 -0.63 2.05 -6.91
N GLY A 118 -1.81 2.00 -6.31
CA GLY A 118 -2.86 1.09 -6.76
C GLY A 118 -4.18 1.35 -6.07
N LYS A 119 -5.23 0.65 -6.55
CA LYS A 119 -6.57 0.77 -6.01
C LYS A 119 -7.26 -0.59 -6.06
N VAL A 120 -7.96 -0.95 -5.00
CA VAL A 120 -8.78 -2.16 -4.94
C VAL A 120 -9.99 -1.98 -5.87
N THR A 121 -10.14 -2.90 -6.83
CA THR A 121 -11.26 -2.90 -7.79
C THR A 121 -12.28 -3.99 -7.50
N GLU A 122 -11.85 -5.08 -6.84
CA GLU A 122 -12.74 -6.15 -6.39
C GLU A 122 -12.38 -6.52 -4.96
N GLY A 123 -13.38 -6.81 -4.14
CA GLY A 123 -13.18 -7.11 -2.73
C GLY A 123 -13.10 -5.87 -1.85
N LEU A 124 -13.72 -4.77 -2.26
CA LEU A 124 -13.68 -3.52 -1.51
C LEU A 124 -14.31 -3.64 -0.12
N ASP A 125 -15.30 -4.52 0.03
CA ASP A 125 -15.90 -4.85 1.33
C ASP A 125 -14.89 -5.47 2.29
N LEU A 126 -13.89 -6.17 1.77
CA LEU A 126 -12.81 -6.74 2.57
C LEU A 126 -11.96 -5.66 3.24
N VAL A 127 -11.86 -4.49 2.63
CA VAL A 127 -11.16 -3.34 3.22
C VAL A 127 -11.75 -3.01 4.58
N GLN A 128 -13.07 -3.04 4.71
CA GLN A 128 -13.75 -2.81 5.99
C GLN A 128 -13.54 -3.97 6.96
N GLN A 129 -13.45 -5.19 6.48
CA GLN A 129 -13.24 -6.35 7.35
C GLN A 129 -11.84 -6.39 7.97
N ILE A 130 -10.86 -5.80 7.29
CA ILE A 130 -9.51 -5.65 7.83
C ILE A 130 -9.46 -4.55 8.89
N GLU A 131 -10.42 -3.69 8.84
CA GLU A 131 -10.61 -2.63 9.83
C GLU A 131 -10.96 -3.22 11.22
#